data_b5571fb15b3f244d57188aa277eeb4d5
#
_entry.id   b5571fb15b3f244d57188aa277eeb4d5
#
_cell.length_a   1.000
_cell.length_b   1.000
_cell.length_c   1.000
_cell.angle_alpha   90.00
_cell.angle_beta   90.00
_cell.angle_gamma   90.00
#
_symmetry.space_group_name_H-M   'P 1'
#
loop_
_entity.id
_entity.type
_entity.pdbx_description
1 polymer ?
#
loop_
_entity_poly.entity_id
_entity_poly.type
_entity_poly.pdbx_seq_one_letter_code
_entity_poly.pdbx_strand_id
1 'polypeptide(L)'
;MLFRSHVVIKGPTKIGAGNRIYQFSTIGDDTPDVKYKGEPTRLIIGDNNVIREGVTIHRGTVQDNSETIIGSNNLLMAYAHVGHDCVIGDNVIMVNNASVSGHVYVGDWAILSGYALVHQYVHIGPHCFIGPAAFVYHDVPAFITAFGSPAEPRTINREGLKRRGYSAEQISLANQAYKLLYRRGLQLDEAIKAITKLGDDPAILQFLNSIEKSTRGIIR
;
A
#
# COMPACT_ATOMS: atom_id res chain seq x y z
N MET A 1 -7.22 3.01 -23.45
CA MET A 1 -7.95 3.40 -22.23
C MET A 1 -9.42 3.11 -22.42
N LEU A 2 -10.12 2.56 -21.42
CA LEU A 2 -11.55 2.25 -21.48
C LEU A 2 -12.25 2.91 -20.27
N PHE A 3 -13.25 3.74 -20.55
CA PHE A 3 -14.16 4.28 -19.54
C PHE A 3 -15.55 3.68 -19.72
N ARG A 4 -16.18 3.23 -18.64
CA ARG A 4 -17.59 2.85 -18.62
C ARG A 4 -18.48 4.06 -18.40
N SER A 5 -19.78 3.91 -18.62
CA SER A 5 -20.76 4.97 -18.35
C SER A 5 -20.74 5.41 -16.88
N HIS A 6 -21.08 6.67 -16.62
CA HIS A 6 -21.16 7.24 -15.27
C HIS A 6 -19.82 7.24 -14.49
N VAL A 7 -18.67 7.25 -15.18
CA VAL A 7 -17.38 7.58 -14.58
C VAL A 7 -17.24 9.08 -14.50
N VAL A 8 -16.87 9.60 -13.34
CA VAL A 8 -16.57 11.02 -13.12
C VAL A 8 -15.05 11.17 -13.02
N ILE A 9 -14.46 11.99 -13.89
CA ILE A 9 -13.05 12.36 -13.82
C ILE A 9 -12.97 13.87 -13.65
N LYS A 10 -12.31 14.30 -12.58
CA LYS A 10 -12.02 15.71 -12.33
C LYS A 10 -10.52 15.97 -12.45
N GLY A 11 -10.14 17.18 -12.63
CA GLY A 11 -8.74 17.57 -12.80
C GLY A 11 -8.29 18.64 -11.79
N PRO A 12 -6.97 18.84 -11.70
CA PRO A 12 -5.91 18.26 -12.55
C PRO A 12 -5.63 16.76 -12.32
N THR A 13 -5.87 15.94 -13.35
CA THR A 13 -5.64 14.49 -13.30
C THR A 13 -4.90 14.04 -14.55
N LYS A 14 -3.78 13.32 -14.38
CA LYS A 14 -3.04 12.67 -15.46
C LYS A 14 -3.25 11.16 -15.37
N ILE A 15 -3.67 10.52 -16.48
CA ILE A 15 -3.91 9.07 -16.52
C ILE A 15 -3.10 8.50 -17.69
N GLY A 16 -2.30 7.48 -17.40
CA GLY A 16 -1.47 6.76 -18.35
C GLY A 16 -2.27 5.89 -19.33
N ALA A 17 -1.58 5.06 -20.07
CA ALA A 17 -2.16 4.20 -21.11
C ALA A 17 -2.80 2.93 -20.54
N GLY A 18 -3.65 2.26 -21.31
CA GLY A 18 -4.15 0.91 -21.00
C GLY A 18 -5.12 0.79 -19.82
N ASN A 19 -5.43 1.88 -19.12
CA ASN A 19 -6.31 1.86 -17.94
C ASN A 19 -7.76 1.50 -18.31
N ARG A 20 -8.43 0.75 -17.42
CA ARG A 20 -9.84 0.39 -17.50
C ARG A 20 -10.57 0.88 -16.27
N ILE A 21 -11.47 1.85 -16.42
CA ILE A 21 -12.21 2.48 -15.32
C ILE A 21 -13.69 2.17 -15.48
N TYR A 22 -14.25 1.57 -14.45
CA TYR A 22 -15.63 1.07 -14.44
C TYR A 22 -16.60 2.11 -13.86
N GLN A 23 -17.88 1.87 -14.11
CA GLN A 23 -18.98 2.78 -13.77
C GLN A 23 -19.01 3.21 -12.29
N PHE A 24 -19.52 4.42 -12.08
CA PHE A 24 -19.68 5.06 -10.77
C PHE A 24 -18.37 5.34 -10.02
N SER A 25 -17.23 5.18 -10.68
CA SER A 25 -15.95 5.59 -10.09
C SER A 25 -15.80 7.12 -10.16
N THR A 26 -15.23 7.72 -9.11
CA THR A 26 -14.89 9.13 -9.03
C THR A 26 -13.39 9.28 -8.91
N ILE A 27 -12.77 9.87 -9.92
CA ILE A 27 -11.33 9.94 -10.10
C ILE A 27 -10.88 11.40 -10.09
N GLY A 28 -10.00 11.76 -9.14
CA GLY A 28 -9.41 13.09 -9.06
C GLY A 28 -10.36 14.16 -8.54
N ASP A 29 -11.35 13.81 -7.74
CA ASP A 29 -12.20 14.80 -7.08
C ASP A 29 -11.44 15.53 -5.97
N ASP A 30 -12.00 16.63 -5.53
CA ASP A 30 -11.52 17.39 -4.39
C ASP A 30 -11.43 16.49 -3.16
N THR A 31 -10.37 16.69 -2.36
CA THR A 31 -10.25 15.94 -1.12
C THR A 31 -11.34 16.34 -0.13
N PRO A 32 -11.90 15.40 0.66
CA PRO A 32 -12.83 15.72 1.74
C PRO A 32 -12.12 16.25 3.00
N ASP A 33 -10.82 16.53 2.95
CA ASP A 33 -10.10 17.14 4.07
C ASP A 33 -10.67 18.54 4.34
N VAL A 34 -11.07 18.80 5.59
CA VAL A 34 -11.64 20.08 6.03
C VAL A 34 -10.69 21.28 5.88
N LYS A 35 -9.39 21.03 5.72
CA LYS A 35 -8.39 22.06 5.50
C LYS A 35 -8.27 22.46 4.02
N TYR A 36 -8.78 21.65 3.10
CA TYR A 36 -8.72 21.93 1.67
C TYR A 36 -9.60 23.12 1.31
N LYS A 37 -9.07 24.09 0.57
CA LYS A 37 -9.73 25.33 0.17
C LYS A 37 -9.82 25.54 -1.33
N GLY A 38 -9.66 24.45 -2.12
CA GLY A 38 -9.68 24.52 -3.59
C GLY A 38 -8.29 24.77 -4.19
N GLU A 39 -7.21 24.46 -3.49
CA GLU A 39 -5.86 24.64 -3.98
C GLU A 39 -5.56 23.75 -5.20
N PRO A 40 -4.65 24.16 -6.10
CA PRO A 40 -4.36 23.45 -7.35
C PRO A 40 -3.49 22.21 -7.09
N THR A 41 -4.12 21.16 -6.61
CA THR A 41 -3.48 19.84 -6.38
C THR A 41 -3.83 18.87 -7.50
N ARG A 42 -3.16 17.73 -7.58
CA ARG A 42 -3.32 16.82 -8.72
C ARG A 42 -3.37 15.35 -8.33
N LEU A 43 -3.83 14.53 -9.29
CA LEU A 43 -3.78 13.08 -9.27
C LEU A 43 -2.97 12.58 -10.47
N ILE A 44 -2.07 11.63 -10.24
CA ILE A 44 -1.30 10.94 -11.27
C ILE A 44 -1.61 9.45 -11.20
N ILE A 45 -2.02 8.86 -12.33
CA ILE A 45 -2.27 7.42 -12.46
C ILE A 45 -1.38 6.89 -13.58
N GLY A 46 -0.60 5.85 -13.30
CA GLY A 46 0.23 5.13 -14.26
C GLY A 46 -0.57 4.33 -15.27
N ASP A 47 0.03 3.28 -15.78
CA ASP A 47 -0.50 2.50 -16.90
C ASP A 47 -1.20 1.20 -16.45
N ASN A 48 -2.09 0.69 -17.31
CA ASN A 48 -2.69 -0.65 -17.23
C ASN A 48 -3.43 -0.97 -15.91
N ASN A 49 -3.91 0.03 -15.18
CA ASN A 49 -4.69 -0.20 -13.99
C ASN A 49 -6.12 -0.64 -14.32
N VAL A 50 -6.70 -1.46 -13.46
CA VAL A 50 -8.10 -1.85 -13.46
C VAL A 50 -8.77 -1.24 -12.25
N ILE A 51 -9.59 -0.22 -12.48
CA ILE A 51 -10.31 0.51 -11.43
C ILE A 51 -11.78 0.12 -11.55
N ARG A 52 -12.26 -0.68 -10.59
CA ARG A 52 -13.59 -1.27 -10.61
C ARG A 52 -14.65 -0.27 -10.13
N GLU A 53 -15.88 -0.75 -10.05
CA GLU A 53 -17.09 0.02 -9.80
C GLU A 53 -17.04 0.79 -8.47
N GLY A 54 -17.46 2.05 -8.50
CA GLY A 54 -17.59 2.88 -7.28
C GLY A 54 -16.29 3.20 -6.55
N VAL A 55 -15.14 3.01 -7.19
CA VAL A 55 -13.85 3.39 -6.61
C VAL A 55 -13.76 4.91 -6.51
N THR A 56 -13.22 5.41 -5.40
CA THR A 56 -12.94 6.84 -5.21
C THR A 56 -11.45 7.07 -5.03
N ILE A 57 -10.89 8.02 -5.79
CA ILE A 57 -9.48 8.44 -5.69
C ILE A 57 -9.46 9.97 -5.65
N HIS A 58 -8.98 10.55 -4.56
CA HIS A 58 -8.90 12.00 -4.39
C HIS A 58 -7.54 12.56 -4.78
N ARG A 59 -7.50 13.86 -5.16
CA ARG A 59 -6.27 14.60 -5.38
C ARG A 59 -5.51 14.82 -4.07
N GLY A 60 -4.26 15.26 -4.17
CA GLY A 60 -3.44 15.63 -3.02
C GLY A 60 -3.89 16.92 -2.33
N THR A 61 -3.13 17.32 -1.32
CA THR A 61 -3.30 18.58 -0.58
C THR A 61 -1.97 19.34 -0.56
N VAL A 62 -2.03 20.66 -0.37
CA VAL A 62 -0.83 21.50 -0.27
C VAL A 62 -0.05 21.32 1.04
N GLN A 63 -0.61 20.56 1.97
CA GLN A 63 0.06 20.22 3.23
C GLN A 63 1.16 19.16 3.06
N ASP A 64 1.20 18.48 1.92
CA ASP A 64 2.22 17.49 1.58
C ASP A 64 2.73 17.73 0.15
N ASN A 65 2.75 16.71 -0.70
CA ASN A 65 3.32 16.78 -2.05
C ASN A 65 2.40 17.43 -3.10
N SER A 66 1.22 17.87 -2.73
CA SER A 66 0.18 18.40 -3.61
C SER A 66 -0.31 17.39 -4.67
N GLU A 67 -0.01 16.12 -4.49
CA GLU A 67 -0.40 15.08 -5.44
C GLU A 67 -0.69 13.73 -4.78
N THR A 68 -1.66 13.01 -5.35
CA THR A 68 -1.87 11.58 -5.10
C THR A 68 -1.31 10.81 -6.29
N ILE A 69 -0.60 9.71 -6.04
CA ILE A 69 0.07 8.92 -7.07
C ILE A 69 -0.42 7.47 -7.01
N ILE A 70 -0.87 6.97 -8.15
CA ILE A 70 -1.16 5.55 -8.37
C ILE A 70 -0.19 5.04 -9.43
N GLY A 71 0.57 4.02 -9.12
CA GLY A 71 1.48 3.36 -10.06
C GLY A 71 0.76 2.61 -11.18
N SER A 72 1.36 1.56 -11.66
CA SER A 72 0.90 0.81 -12.83
C SER A 72 0.49 -0.63 -12.48
N ASN A 73 -0.31 -1.25 -13.34
CA ASN A 73 -0.75 -2.65 -13.24
C ASN A 73 -1.53 -2.97 -11.96
N ASN A 74 -2.17 -2.00 -11.34
CA ASN A 74 -2.94 -2.17 -10.10
C ASN A 74 -4.36 -2.67 -10.38
N LEU A 75 -4.92 -3.39 -9.42
CA LEU A 75 -6.33 -3.78 -9.39
C LEU A 75 -6.99 -3.17 -8.15
N LEU A 76 -7.80 -2.14 -8.37
CA LEU A 76 -8.65 -1.55 -7.34
C LEU A 76 -10.06 -2.11 -7.54
N MET A 77 -10.48 -3.02 -6.65
CA MET A 77 -11.79 -3.65 -6.75
C MET A 77 -12.90 -2.71 -6.27
N ALA A 78 -14.15 -3.16 -6.43
CA ALA A 78 -15.31 -2.33 -6.20
C ALA A 78 -15.32 -1.66 -4.81
N TYR A 79 -15.64 -0.37 -4.82
CA TYR A 79 -15.72 0.50 -3.64
C TYR A 79 -14.39 0.66 -2.85
N ALA A 80 -13.25 0.33 -3.46
CA ALA A 80 -11.97 0.69 -2.86
C ALA A 80 -11.81 2.22 -2.80
N HIS A 81 -11.14 2.72 -1.77
CA HIS A 81 -10.92 4.14 -1.57
C HIS A 81 -9.44 4.47 -1.41
N VAL A 82 -8.99 5.49 -2.14
CA VAL A 82 -7.67 6.09 -1.99
C VAL A 82 -7.81 7.55 -1.58
N GLY A 83 -7.37 7.86 -0.36
CA GLY A 83 -7.35 9.21 0.18
C GLY A 83 -6.33 10.12 -0.52
N HIS A 84 -6.33 11.38 -0.15
CA HIS A 84 -5.41 12.40 -0.67
C HIS A 84 -3.95 12.11 -0.28
N ASP A 85 -3.01 12.58 -1.09
CA ASP A 85 -1.56 12.46 -0.84
C ASP A 85 -1.04 11.03 -0.68
N CYS A 86 -1.84 10.04 -1.07
CA CYS A 86 -1.40 8.64 -1.07
C CYS A 86 -0.45 8.35 -2.22
N VAL A 87 0.49 7.44 -1.97
CA VAL A 87 1.36 6.85 -2.99
C VAL A 87 1.11 5.35 -3.02
N ILE A 88 0.48 4.89 -4.09
CA ILE A 88 0.24 3.46 -4.35
C ILE A 88 1.25 3.00 -5.40
N GLY A 89 2.05 1.99 -5.08
CA GLY A 89 3.05 1.42 -5.97
C GLY A 89 2.46 0.66 -7.16
N ASP A 90 3.27 -0.21 -7.72
CA ASP A 90 2.89 -1.04 -8.86
C ASP A 90 2.37 -2.41 -8.42
N ASN A 91 1.49 -3.01 -9.24
CA ASN A 91 0.95 -4.37 -9.03
C ASN A 91 0.22 -4.55 -7.68
N VAL A 92 -0.31 -3.48 -7.12
CA VAL A 92 -1.07 -3.52 -5.86
C VAL A 92 -2.49 -4.03 -6.12
N ILE A 93 -3.00 -4.81 -5.19
CA ILE A 93 -4.40 -5.25 -5.21
C ILE A 93 -5.11 -4.67 -3.98
N MET A 94 -6.10 -3.84 -4.21
CA MET A 94 -7.05 -3.41 -3.20
C MET A 94 -8.37 -4.14 -3.44
N VAL A 95 -8.70 -5.07 -2.56
CA VAL A 95 -9.93 -5.88 -2.67
C VAL A 95 -11.14 -5.02 -2.27
N ASN A 96 -12.34 -5.48 -2.53
CA ASN A 96 -13.58 -4.74 -2.29
C ASN A 96 -13.61 -4.02 -0.93
N ASN A 97 -13.95 -2.73 -0.96
CA ASN A 97 -14.04 -1.86 0.22
C ASN A 97 -12.73 -1.68 1.00
N ALA A 98 -11.58 -2.08 0.46
CA ALA A 98 -10.30 -1.72 1.07
C ALA A 98 -10.10 -0.21 0.97
N SER A 99 -9.65 0.43 2.05
CA SER A 99 -9.52 1.88 2.12
C SER A 99 -8.19 2.29 2.72
N VAL A 100 -7.55 3.26 2.09
CA VAL A 100 -6.36 3.93 2.62
C VAL A 100 -6.71 5.39 2.87
N SER A 101 -6.44 5.85 4.09
CA SER A 101 -6.63 7.26 4.48
C SER A 101 -5.55 8.13 3.84
N GLY A 102 -5.60 9.46 4.08
CA GLY A 102 -4.60 10.38 3.51
C GLY A 102 -3.15 10.06 3.87
N HIS A 103 -2.22 10.39 2.97
CA HIS A 103 -0.77 10.25 3.16
C HIS A 103 -0.26 8.81 3.34
N VAL A 104 -1.03 7.80 2.96
CA VAL A 104 -0.61 6.40 3.04
C VAL A 104 0.30 6.04 1.88
N TYR A 105 1.40 5.35 2.19
CA TYR A 105 2.23 4.69 1.20
C TYR A 105 1.91 3.19 1.14
N VAL A 106 1.69 2.66 -0.06
CA VAL A 106 1.53 1.22 -0.29
C VAL A 106 2.57 0.76 -1.29
N GLY A 107 3.49 -0.08 -0.83
CA GLY A 107 4.57 -0.63 -1.65
C GLY A 107 4.08 -1.63 -2.70
N ASP A 108 4.94 -1.86 -3.70
CA ASP A 108 4.66 -2.75 -4.81
C ASP A 108 4.20 -4.14 -4.37
N TRP A 109 3.29 -4.71 -5.14
CA TRP A 109 2.80 -6.07 -4.90
C TRP A 109 2.08 -6.29 -3.56
N ALA A 110 1.77 -5.23 -2.82
CA ALA A 110 0.95 -5.36 -1.62
C ALA A 110 -0.50 -5.75 -1.96
N ILE A 111 -1.11 -6.49 -1.07
CA ILE A 111 -2.53 -6.88 -1.17
C ILE A 111 -3.24 -6.39 0.08
N LEU A 112 -4.22 -5.52 -0.10
CA LEU A 112 -5.15 -5.10 0.94
C LEU A 112 -6.45 -5.86 0.72
N SER A 113 -6.76 -6.81 1.60
CA SER A 113 -7.95 -7.66 1.48
C SER A 113 -9.24 -6.87 1.75
N GLY A 114 -10.37 -7.50 1.49
CA GLY A 114 -11.67 -6.83 1.62
C GLY A 114 -11.88 -6.18 2.98
N TYR A 115 -12.36 -4.94 2.98
CA TYR A 115 -12.58 -4.13 4.18
C TYR A 115 -11.31 -3.85 5.01
N ALA A 116 -10.11 -4.05 4.47
CA ALA A 116 -8.89 -3.59 5.13
C ALA A 116 -8.87 -2.06 5.19
N LEU A 117 -8.59 -1.51 6.37
CA LEU A 117 -8.51 -0.07 6.61
C LEU A 117 -7.10 0.31 7.04
N VAL A 118 -6.53 1.31 6.40
CA VAL A 118 -5.18 1.81 6.71
C VAL A 118 -5.28 3.25 7.20
N HIS A 119 -4.78 3.48 8.42
CA HIS A 119 -4.77 4.80 9.04
C HIS A 119 -3.83 5.75 8.29
N GLN A 120 -4.10 7.06 8.38
CA GLN A 120 -3.29 8.10 7.72
C GLN A 120 -1.80 8.01 8.09
N TYR A 121 -0.93 8.35 7.15
CA TYR A 121 0.54 8.34 7.27
C TYR A 121 1.16 6.96 7.48
N VAL A 122 0.44 5.88 7.35
CA VAL A 122 0.98 4.53 7.48
C VAL A 122 1.71 4.13 6.20
N HIS A 123 2.85 3.45 6.36
CA HIS A 123 3.60 2.80 5.29
C HIS A 123 3.33 1.29 5.28
N ILE A 124 2.76 0.79 4.20
CA ILE A 124 2.65 -0.65 3.92
C ILE A 124 3.82 -1.05 3.03
N GLY A 125 4.72 -1.86 3.54
CA GLY A 125 5.89 -2.33 2.78
C GLY A 125 5.51 -3.19 1.57
N PRO A 126 6.42 -3.34 0.60
CA PRO A 126 6.17 -4.16 -0.57
C PRO A 126 5.90 -5.63 -0.21
N HIS A 127 5.11 -6.28 -1.07
CA HIS A 127 4.70 -7.68 -0.94
C HIS A 127 3.91 -8.03 0.33
N CYS A 128 3.44 -7.05 1.11
CA CYS A 128 2.59 -7.29 2.26
C CYS A 128 1.25 -7.91 1.89
N PHE A 129 0.66 -8.61 2.83
CA PHE A 129 -0.72 -9.08 2.77
C PHE A 129 -1.46 -8.59 4.01
N ILE A 130 -2.35 -7.63 3.82
CA ILE A 130 -3.24 -7.14 4.87
C ILE A 130 -4.54 -7.92 4.80
N GLY A 131 -4.85 -8.65 5.86
CA GLY A 131 -5.99 -9.56 5.93
C GLY A 131 -7.34 -8.85 5.88
N PRO A 132 -8.43 -9.60 5.64
CA PRO A 132 -9.77 -9.02 5.58
C PRO A 132 -10.16 -8.36 6.92
N ALA A 133 -10.82 -7.21 6.83
CA ALA A 133 -11.27 -6.38 7.95
C ALA A 133 -10.14 -6.01 8.96
N ALA A 134 -8.89 -6.08 8.53
CA ALA A 134 -7.77 -5.62 9.36
C ALA A 134 -7.73 -4.10 9.43
N PHE A 135 -7.44 -3.54 10.62
CA PHE A 135 -7.22 -2.11 10.79
C PHE A 135 -5.77 -1.81 11.15
N VAL A 136 -5.06 -1.15 10.25
CA VAL A 136 -3.62 -0.89 10.33
C VAL A 136 -3.37 0.52 10.84
N TYR A 137 -2.83 0.65 12.06
CA TYR A 137 -2.48 1.93 12.70
C TYR A 137 -0.99 2.28 12.63
N HIS A 138 -0.13 1.29 12.43
CA HIS A 138 1.33 1.41 12.39
C HIS A 138 1.88 0.83 11.10
N ASP A 139 3.12 1.19 10.78
CA ASP A 139 3.77 0.76 9.56
C ASP A 139 3.97 -0.75 9.51
N VAL A 140 3.83 -1.32 8.33
CA VAL A 140 3.97 -2.76 8.10
C VAL A 140 5.21 -3.00 7.27
N PRO A 141 6.27 -3.60 7.82
CA PRO A 141 7.49 -3.93 7.08
C PRO A 141 7.21 -4.85 5.89
N ALA A 142 8.12 -4.84 4.90
CA ALA A 142 8.00 -5.66 3.70
C ALA A 142 7.71 -7.13 3.99
N PHE A 143 6.98 -7.79 3.11
CA PHE A 143 6.64 -9.22 3.14
C PHE A 143 5.67 -9.68 4.23
N ILE A 144 5.30 -8.82 5.16
CA ILE A 144 4.48 -9.21 6.32
C ILE A 144 3.04 -9.52 5.91
N THR A 145 2.51 -10.58 6.51
CA THR A 145 1.10 -10.88 6.56
C THR A 145 0.54 -10.42 7.90
N ALA A 146 -0.39 -9.46 7.88
CA ALA A 146 -0.99 -8.87 9.08
C ALA A 146 -2.50 -9.09 9.11
N PHE A 147 -3.07 -9.37 10.29
CA PHE A 147 -4.50 -9.57 10.50
C PHE A 147 -4.95 -8.92 11.81
N GLY A 148 -6.22 -8.59 11.89
CA GLY A 148 -6.86 -8.14 13.12
C GLY A 148 -7.13 -6.65 13.17
N SER A 149 -7.78 -6.21 14.24
CA SER A 149 -8.09 -4.80 14.54
C SER A 149 -7.82 -4.56 16.05
N PRO A 150 -6.69 -3.97 16.39
CA PRO A 150 -5.57 -3.52 15.54
C PRO A 150 -4.87 -4.67 14.80
N ALA A 151 -4.26 -4.36 13.65
CA ALA A 151 -3.54 -5.34 12.86
C ALA A 151 -2.23 -5.78 13.53
N GLU A 152 -2.01 -7.08 13.60
CA GLU A 152 -0.83 -7.72 14.17
C GLU A 152 -0.08 -8.56 13.13
N PRO A 153 1.26 -8.63 13.22
CA PRO A 153 2.06 -9.46 12.32
C PRO A 153 1.89 -10.95 12.63
N ARG A 154 1.48 -11.73 11.64
CA ARG A 154 1.25 -13.18 11.82
C ARG A 154 2.36 -14.04 11.24
N THR A 155 2.82 -13.70 10.03
CA THR A 155 3.85 -14.43 9.29
C THR A 155 4.35 -13.57 8.13
N ILE A 156 5.19 -14.13 7.25
CA ILE A 156 5.49 -13.54 5.94
C ILE A 156 4.48 -14.03 4.87
N ASN A 157 4.30 -13.24 3.82
CA ASN A 157 3.48 -13.58 2.65
C ASN A 157 4.19 -14.59 1.73
N ARG A 158 4.45 -15.78 2.25
CA ARG A 158 5.22 -16.84 1.59
C ARG A 158 4.66 -17.19 0.20
N GLU A 159 3.35 -17.35 0.07
CA GLU A 159 2.73 -17.70 -1.20
C GLU A 159 2.83 -16.57 -2.22
N GLY A 160 2.67 -15.32 -1.78
CA GLY A 160 2.88 -14.16 -2.65
C GLY A 160 4.32 -14.09 -3.16
N LEU A 161 5.30 -14.28 -2.30
CA LEU A 161 6.72 -14.28 -2.68
C LEU A 161 7.02 -15.40 -3.68
N LYS A 162 6.57 -16.62 -3.41
CA LYS A 162 6.75 -17.78 -4.32
C LYS A 162 6.17 -17.50 -5.72
N ARG A 163 4.94 -16.97 -5.79
CA ARG A 163 4.29 -16.62 -7.07
C ARG A 163 5.03 -15.52 -7.86
N ARG A 164 5.83 -14.71 -7.19
CA ARG A 164 6.62 -13.61 -7.77
C ARG A 164 8.07 -13.99 -8.02
N GLY A 165 8.41 -15.30 -7.95
CA GLY A 165 9.70 -15.83 -8.33
C GLY A 165 10.82 -15.72 -7.29
N TYR A 166 10.49 -15.39 -6.02
CA TYR A 166 11.48 -15.46 -4.95
C TYR A 166 11.96 -16.90 -4.75
N SER A 167 13.27 -17.09 -4.62
CA SER A 167 13.85 -18.42 -4.39
C SER A 167 13.49 -18.95 -2.99
N ALA A 168 13.66 -20.25 -2.80
CA ALA A 168 13.45 -20.88 -1.49
C ALA A 168 14.38 -20.27 -0.42
N GLU A 169 15.61 -19.92 -0.79
CA GLU A 169 16.60 -19.26 0.05
C GLU A 169 16.13 -17.85 0.46
N GLN A 170 15.67 -17.05 -0.49
CA GLN A 170 15.16 -15.71 -0.23
C GLN A 170 13.94 -15.71 0.70
N ILE A 171 13.01 -16.64 0.47
CA ILE A 171 11.84 -16.83 1.33
C ILE A 171 12.28 -17.29 2.73
N SER A 172 13.31 -18.14 2.82
CA SER A 172 13.89 -18.55 4.11
C SER A 172 14.52 -17.37 4.85
N LEU A 173 15.28 -16.53 4.16
CA LEU A 173 15.89 -15.31 4.72
C LEU A 173 14.82 -14.33 5.22
N ALA A 174 13.80 -14.04 4.41
CA ALA A 174 12.68 -13.20 4.83
C ALA A 174 11.97 -13.75 6.08
N ASN A 175 11.82 -15.08 6.18
CA ASN A 175 11.23 -15.72 7.36
C ASN A 175 12.15 -15.65 8.58
N GLN A 176 13.47 -15.70 8.41
CA GLN A 176 14.44 -15.50 9.48
C GLN A 176 14.37 -14.05 9.99
N ALA A 177 14.33 -13.07 9.09
CA ALA A 177 14.16 -11.66 9.43
C ALA A 177 12.86 -11.43 10.23
N TYR A 178 11.73 -12.00 9.78
CA TYR A 178 10.47 -11.98 10.51
C TYR A 178 10.61 -12.54 11.94
N LYS A 179 11.26 -13.70 12.09
CA LYS A 179 11.44 -14.32 13.40
C LYS A 179 12.30 -13.46 14.34
N LEU A 180 13.37 -12.86 13.82
CA LEU A 180 14.22 -11.95 14.58
C LEU A 180 13.43 -10.72 15.05
N LEU A 181 12.60 -10.15 14.18
CA LEU A 181 11.82 -8.95 14.48
C LEU A 181 10.67 -9.22 15.46
N TYR A 182 9.98 -10.36 15.35
CA TYR A 182 8.68 -10.57 16.02
C TYR A 182 8.62 -11.75 16.99
N ARG A 183 9.59 -12.68 16.95
CA ARG A 183 9.48 -13.94 17.70
C ARG A 183 10.63 -14.20 18.68
N ARG A 184 11.66 -13.35 18.69
CA ARG A 184 12.83 -13.54 19.56
C ARG A 184 12.84 -12.62 20.78
N GLY A 185 11.84 -11.77 20.96
CA GLY A 185 11.75 -10.83 22.08
C GLY A 185 12.83 -9.73 22.07
N LEU A 186 13.50 -9.52 20.92
CA LEU A 186 14.54 -8.50 20.79
C LEU A 186 13.91 -7.10 20.76
N GLN A 187 14.63 -6.11 21.30
CA GLN A 187 14.31 -4.72 21.02
C GLN A 187 14.53 -4.42 19.54
N LEU A 188 13.88 -3.36 19.01
CA LEU A 188 13.91 -3.05 17.58
C LEU A 188 15.33 -2.92 17.04
N ASP A 189 16.17 -2.16 17.71
CA ASP A 189 17.58 -1.94 17.30
C ASP A 189 18.41 -3.23 17.31
N GLU A 190 18.16 -4.10 18.28
CA GLU A 190 18.80 -5.41 18.34
C GLU A 190 18.34 -6.32 17.21
N ALA A 191 17.04 -6.31 16.91
CA ALA A 191 16.46 -7.06 15.79
C ALA A 191 17.04 -6.58 14.46
N ILE A 192 17.13 -5.27 14.23
CA ILE A 192 17.74 -4.69 13.02
C ILE A 192 19.20 -5.15 12.89
N LYS A 193 20.00 -5.04 13.94
CA LYS A 193 21.41 -5.51 13.94
C LYS A 193 21.52 -7.00 13.64
N ALA A 194 20.59 -7.81 14.15
CA ALA A 194 20.58 -9.25 13.91
C ALA A 194 20.15 -9.59 12.48
N ILE A 195 19.18 -8.85 11.92
CA ILE A 195 18.73 -9.02 10.54
C ILE A 195 19.84 -8.60 9.57
N THR A 196 20.55 -7.50 9.82
CA THR A 196 21.69 -7.06 9.00
C THR A 196 22.77 -8.15 8.88
N LYS A 197 22.99 -8.96 9.92
CA LYS A 197 23.95 -10.08 9.89
C LYS A 197 23.51 -11.25 9.00
N LEU A 198 22.27 -11.27 8.49
CA LEU A 198 21.82 -12.28 7.53
C LEU A 198 22.41 -12.06 6.12
N GLY A 199 23.08 -10.93 5.88
CA GLY A 199 23.74 -10.59 4.64
C GLY A 199 23.02 -9.50 3.83
N ASP A 200 23.44 -9.37 2.58
CA ASP A 200 23.04 -8.32 1.63
C ASP A 200 22.09 -8.81 0.52
N ASP A 201 21.45 -9.96 0.74
CA ASP A 201 20.44 -10.46 -0.21
C ASP A 201 19.34 -9.39 -0.42
N PRO A 202 18.88 -9.19 -1.66
CA PRO A 202 17.84 -8.21 -1.96
C PRO A 202 16.59 -8.29 -1.08
N ALA A 203 16.20 -9.50 -0.63
CA ALA A 203 15.06 -9.66 0.27
C ALA A 203 15.36 -9.08 1.67
N ILE A 204 16.59 -9.23 2.18
CA ILE A 204 17.01 -8.65 3.46
C ILE A 204 17.10 -7.14 3.36
N LEU A 205 17.71 -6.62 2.30
CA LEU A 205 17.81 -5.17 2.07
C LEU A 205 16.42 -4.51 1.95
N GLN A 206 15.50 -5.14 1.22
CA GLN A 206 14.13 -4.64 1.09
C GLN A 206 13.38 -4.67 2.43
N PHE A 207 13.58 -5.70 3.25
CA PHE A 207 13.01 -5.79 4.59
C PHE A 207 13.52 -4.67 5.50
N LEU A 208 14.84 -4.47 5.58
CA LEU A 208 15.48 -3.43 6.38
C LEU A 208 15.08 -2.03 5.93
N ASN A 209 15.12 -1.75 4.62
CA ASN A 209 14.70 -0.46 4.06
C ASN A 209 13.24 -0.12 4.42
N SER A 210 12.35 -1.11 4.46
CA SER A 210 10.96 -0.88 4.86
C SER A 210 10.80 -0.52 6.34
N ILE A 211 11.71 -1.00 7.20
CA ILE A 211 11.74 -0.61 8.63
C ILE A 211 12.33 0.79 8.79
N GLU A 212 13.41 1.09 8.06
CA GLU A 212 14.09 2.40 8.11
C GLU A 212 13.15 3.54 7.68
N LYS A 213 12.30 3.30 6.69
CA LYS A 213 11.29 4.26 6.23
C LYS A 213 10.12 4.46 7.19
N SER A 214 10.04 3.70 8.27
CA SER A 214 8.95 3.81 9.23
C SER A 214 8.98 5.14 9.96
N THR A 215 7.87 5.85 9.96
CA THR A 215 7.70 7.13 10.65
C THR A 215 6.73 7.05 11.84
N ARG A 216 5.87 6.05 11.84
CA ARG A 216 4.83 5.85 12.87
C ARG A 216 5.11 4.68 13.81
N GLY A 217 6.32 4.10 13.75
CA GLY A 217 6.61 2.82 14.38
C GLY A 217 5.92 1.66 13.63
N ILE A 218 6.51 0.48 13.74
CA ILE A 218 6.00 -0.73 13.06
C ILE A 218 4.98 -1.47 13.93
N ILE A 219 4.07 -2.24 13.28
CA ILE A 219 3.22 -3.20 14.00
C ILE A 219 4.08 -4.19 14.78
N ARG A 220 3.70 -4.49 16.03
CA ARG A 220 4.41 -5.46 16.90
C ARG A 220 3.44 -6.24 17.77
#